data_6a68970429318a2d28c000439bcba187
#
_entry.id   6a68970429318a2d28c000439bcba187
#
_cell.length_a   1.000
_cell.length_b   1.000
_cell.length_c   1.000
_cell.angle_alpha   90.00
_cell.angle_beta   90.00
_cell.angle_gamma   90.00
#
_symmetry.space_group_name_H-M   'P 1'
#
loop_
_entity.id
_entity.type
_entity.pdbx_description
1 polymer ?
#
loop_
_entity_poly.entity_id
_entity_poly.type
_entity_poly.pdbx_seq_one_letter_code
_entity_poly.pdbx_strand_id
1 'polypeptide(L)'
;MNVREAAFHSLIAVCKDGAYSNIVVSKIIQKEKFTDRDRRFYTELVYGTLRSLNYVDYIIGILSSRKKNSLDPVCLAVLRMGLYQLFFMDKVPPSAACNEAVKLARRFGNEGMAKFVNALLRNSLRQKERLAIPTFDENPVLHLSLTWHQQSWLIEKWITEFGQEHTVTLCRYFDTIPELC
;
A
#
# COMPACT_ATOMS: atom_id res chain seq x y z
N MET A 1 17.34 -3.03 14.05
CA MET A 1 16.42 -2.11 13.30
C MET A 1 14.99 -2.40 13.74
N ASN A 2 14.11 -1.40 13.89
CA ASN A 2 12.73 -1.72 14.25
C ASN A 2 11.96 -2.25 13.02
N VAL A 3 10.84 -2.94 13.26
CA VAL A 3 10.06 -3.61 12.21
C VAL A 3 9.57 -2.67 11.12
N ARG A 4 9.08 -1.48 11.47
CA ARG A 4 8.59 -0.48 10.51
C ARG A 4 9.71 0.14 9.67
N GLU A 5 10.87 0.32 10.27
CA GLU A 5 12.06 0.77 9.55
C GLU A 5 12.54 -0.29 8.54
N ALA A 6 12.54 -1.56 8.95
CA ALA A 6 12.85 -2.68 8.05
C ALA A 6 11.88 -2.75 6.87
N ALA A 7 10.57 -2.62 7.13
CA ALA A 7 9.55 -2.58 6.10
C ALA A 7 9.71 -1.39 5.16
N PHE A 8 10.00 -0.20 5.69
CA PHE A 8 10.30 0.99 4.89
C PHE A 8 11.46 0.76 3.91
N HIS A 9 12.58 0.22 4.39
CA HIS A 9 13.71 -0.09 3.50
C HIS A 9 13.37 -1.13 2.43
N SER A 10 12.56 -2.13 2.79
CA SER A 10 12.07 -3.12 1.81
C SER A 10 11.18 -2.49 0.74
N LEU A 11 10.30 -1.58 1.13
CA LEU A 11 9.43 -0.86 0.17
C LEU A 11 10.23 0.07 -0.75
N ILE A 12 11.28 0.74 -0.24
CA ILE A 12 12.20 1.51 -1.07
C ILE A 12 12.89 0.59 -2.09
N ALA A 13 13.49 -0.52 -1.63
CA ALA A 13 14.18 -1.45 -2.51
C ALA A 13 13.27 -2.02 -3.61
N VAL A 14 12.03 -2.35 -3.28
CA VAL A 14 11.07 -2.90 -4.27
C VAL A 14 10.51 -1.80 -5.18
N CYS A 15 9.99 -0.71 -4.61
CA CYS A 15 9.23 0.27 -5.39
C CYS A 15 10.11 1.28 -6.14
N LYS A 16 11.31 1.58 -5.63
CA LYS A 16 12.25 2.53 -6.24
C LYS A 16 13.32 1.82 -7.05
N ASP A 17 13.94 0.79 -6.44
CA ASP A 17 15.14 0.15 -7.02
C ASP A 17 14.79 -1.10 -7.85
N GLY A 18 13.51 -1.49 -7.93
CA GLY A 18 13.03 -2.61 -8.75
C GLY A 18 13.41 -4.00 -8.21
N ALA A 19 13.77 -4.12 -6.93
CA ALA A 19 14.16 -5.39 -6.35
C ALA A 19 12.96 -6.35 -6.20
N TYR A 20 13.21 -7.66 -6.30
CA TYR A 20 12.18 -8.68 -6.05
C TYR A 20 11.82 -8.74 -4.57
N SER A 21 10.54 -8.58 -4.27
CA SER A 21 10.03 -8.50 -2.88
C SER A 21 10.36 -9.73 -2.05
N ASN A 22 10.22 -10.93 -2.60
CA ASN A 22 10.55 -12.18 -1.92
C ASN A 22 12.03 -12.26 -1.52
N ILE A 23 12.93 -11.80 -2.39
CA ILE A 23 14.38 -11.77 -2.11
C ILE A 23 14.70 -10.77 -1.01
N VAL A 24 14.12 -9.55 -1.08
CA VAL A 24 14.32 -8.50 -0.09
C VAL A 24 13.81 -8.95 1.28
N VAL A 25 12.58 -9.47 1.33
CA VAL A 25 11.96 -9.92 2.57
C VAL A 25 12.75 -11.06 3.21
N SER A 26 13.14 -12.07 2.43
CA SER A 26 13.94 -13.18 2.91
C SER A 26 15.29 -12.74 3.51
N LYS A 27 16.01 -11.87 2.81
CA LYS A 27 17.29 -11.31 3.30
C LYS A 27 17.13 -10.54 4.60
N ILE A 28 16.10 -9.72 4.74
CA ILE A 28 15.86 -8.94 5.96
C ILE A 28 15.50 -9.86 7.12
N ILE A 29 14.64 -10.87 6.93
CA ILE A 29 14.28 -11.84 7.96
C ILE A 29 15.52 -12.63 8.44
N GLN A 30 16.42 -13.00 7.53
CA GLN A 30 17.66 -13.69 7.89
C GLN A 30 18.64 -12.80 8.65
N LYS A 31 18.72 -11.52 8.27
CA LYS A 31 19.65 -10.57 8.88
C LYS A 31 19.19 -10.09 10.26
N GLU A 32 17.89 -9.76 10.37
CA GLU A 32 17.30 -9.21 11.59
C GLU A 32 16.78 -10.37 12.47
N LYS A 33 17.18 -10.39 13.72
CA LYS A 33 16.70 -11.39 14.69
C LYS A 33 15.30 -11.02 15.20
N PHE A 34 14.32 -11.03 14.31
CA PHE A 34 12.94 -10.76 14.66
C PHE A 34 12.36 -11.87 15.54
N THR A 35 11.53 -11.50 16.51
CA THR A 35 10.61 -12.45 17.15
C THR A 35 9.58 -12.95 16.12
N ASP A 36 8.91 -14.06 16.39
CA ASP A 36 7.86 -14.57 15.48
C ASP A 36 6.72 -13.57 15.25
N ARG A 37 6.41 -12.78 16.28
CA ARG A 37 5.43 -11.69 16.18
C ARG A 37 5.92 -10.58 15.26
N ASP A 38 7.16 -10.16 15.42
CA ASP A 38 7.74 -9.08 14.62
C ASP A 38 7.93 -9.52 13.17
N ARG A 39 8.32 -10.78 12.93
CA ARG A 39 8.44 -11.35 11.60
C ARG A 39 7.09 -11.35 10.86
N ARG A 40 6.01 -11.79 11.52
CA ARG A 40 4.66 -11.74 10.95
C ARG A 40 4.23 -10.32 10.68
N PHE A 41 4.44 -9.40 11.60
CA PHE A 41 4.11 -7.98 11.40
C PHE A 41 4.92 -7.34 10.27
N TYR A 42 6.21 -7.63 10.17
CA TYR A 42 7.07 -7.17 9.08
C TYR A 42 6.58 -7.68 7.72
N THR A 43 6.35 -8.98 7.62
CA THR A 43 5.90 -9.63 6.38
C THR A 43 4.56 -9.08 5.91
N GLU A 44 3.60 -8.96 6.84
CA GLU A 44 2.29 -8.36 6.57
C GLU A 44 2.42 -6.91 6.11
N LEU A 45 3.26 -6.13 6.78
CA LEU A 45 3.43 -4.71 6.45
C LEU A 45 4.04 -4.51 5.06
N VAL A 46 5.00 -5.35 4.66
CA VAL A 46 5.61 -5.26 3.33
C VAL A 46 4.66 -5.78 2.25
N TYR A 47 4.24 -7.05 2.33
CA TYR A 47 3.43 -7.64 1.28
C TYR A 47 2.02 -7.04 1.19
N GLY A 48 1.43 -6.70 2.33
CA GLY A 48 0.13 -6.04 2.36
C GLY A 48 0.19 -4.66 1.73
N THR A 49 1.22 -3.85 2.03
CA THR A 49 1.42 -2.56 1.36
C THR A 49 1.61 -2.73 -0.15
N LEU A 50 2.43 -3.70 -0.59
CA LEU A 50 2.67 -3.96 -2.01
C LEU A 50 1.40 -4.43 -2.73
N ARG A 51 0.60 -5.29 -2.12
CA ARG A 51 -0.66 -5.78 -2.67
C ARG A 51 -1.67 -4.65 -2.84
N SER A 52 -1.76 -3.75 -1.87
CA SER A 52 -2.74 -2.65 -1.87
C SER A 52 -2.23 -1.36 -2.54
N LEU A 53 -1.12 -1.40 -3.30
CA LEU A 53 -0.52 -0.20 -3.92
C LEU A 53 -1.52 0.62 -4.71
N ASN A 54 -2.38 -0.02 -5.51
CA ASN A 54 -3.38 0.69 -6.30
C ASN A 54 -4.32 1.53 -5.43
N TYR A 55 -4.80 0.95 -4.33
CA TYR A 55 -5.72 1.64 -3.43
C TYR A 55 -5.05 2.75 -2.63
N VAL A 56 -3.88 2.49 -2.05
CA VAL A 56 -3.17 3.53 -1.28
C VAL A 56 -2.68 4.67 -2.18
N ASP A 57 -2.28 4.37 -3.41
CA ASP A 57 -1.90 5.37 -4.42
C ASP A 57 -3.12 6.20 -4.89
N TYR A 58 -4.29 5.58 -5.00
CA TYR A 58 -5.57 6.27 -5.26
C TYR A 58 -5.88 7.28 -4.14
N ILE A 59 -5.77 6.87 -2.88
CA ILE A 59 -5.94 7.78 -1.72
C ILE A 59 -4.94 8.95 -1.77
N ILE A 60 -3.67 8.67 -2.05
CA ILE A 60 -2.64 9.71 -2.19
C ILE A 60 -3.02 10.68 -3.30
N GLY A 61 -3.50 10.16 -4.43
CA GLY A 61 -3.92 10.98 -5.57
C GLY A 61 -5.09 11.93 -5.27
N ILE A 62 -6.05 11.49 -4.44
CA ILE A 62 -7.19 12.33 -4.03
C ILE A 62 -6.77 13.41 -3.01
N LEU A 63 -5.94 13.04 -2.05
CA LEU A 63 -5.62 13.89 -0.91
C LEU A 63 -4.43 14.81 -1.13
N SER A 64 -3.54 14.48 -2.09
CA SER A 64 -2.37 15.26 -2.39
C SER A 64 -2.65 16.26 -3.51
N SER A 65 -2.30 17.53 -3.29
CA SER A 65 -2.26 18.53 -4.36
C SER A 65 -1.11 18.32 -5.36
N ARG A 66 -0.17 17.44 -5.02
CA ARG A 66 0.99 17.09 -5.85
C ARG A 66 0.72 15.79 -6.60
N LYS A 67 1.14 15.73 -7.87
CA LYS A 67 1.10 14.48 -8.64
C LYS A 67 1.97 13.42 -7.94
N LYS A 68 1.49 12.18 -7.87
CA LYS A 68 2.21 11.06 -7.24
C LYS A 68 3.66 10.95 -7.73
N ASN A 69 3.87 11.06 -9.03
CA ASN A 69 5.19 10.95 -9.66
C ASN A 69 6.16 12.10 -9.30
N SER A 70 5.67 13.18 -8.70
CA SER A 70 6.51 14.29 -8.20
C SER A 70 6.84 14.16 -6.72
N LEU A 71 6.30 13.15 -6.03
CA LEU A 71 6.64 12.90 -4.63
C LEU A 71 7.99 12.18 -4.53
N ASP A 72 8.77 12.61 -3.54
CA ASP A 72 10.02 11.93 -3.19
C ASP A 72 9.76 10.44 -2.86
N PRO A 73 10.59 9.49 -3.33
CA PRO A 73 10.41 8.05 -3.07
C PRO A 73 10.31 7.69 -1.58
N VAL A 74 11.05 8.39 -0.71
CA VAL A 74 10.96 8.22 0.76
C VAL A 74 9.57 8.61 1.25
N CYS A 75 9.08 9.78 0.81
CA CYS A 75 7.74 10.27 1.14
C CYS A 75 6.67 9.27 0.71
N LEU A 76 6.77 8.79 -0.53
CA LEU A 76 5.80 7.85 -1.11
C LEU A 76 5.80 6.52 -0.36
N ALA A 77 6.96 5.95 -0.04
CA ALA A 77 7.07 4.71 0.72
C ALA A 77 6.46 4.84 2.13
N VAL A 78 6.74 5.95 2.81
CA VAL A 78 6.18 6.21 4.15
C VAL A 78 4.67 6.40 4.11
N LEU A 79 4.15 7.14 3.11
CA LEU A 79 2.70 7.34 2.93
C LEU A 79 1.99 6.03 2.63
N ARG A 80 2.50 5.22 1.69
CA ARG A 80 1.94 3.91 1.33
C ARG A 80 1.83 3.00 2.54
N MET A 81 2.94 2.85 3.29
CA MET A 81 2.96 2.04 4.49
C MET A 81 2.07 2.58 5.61
N GLY A 82 1.99 3.91 5.77
CA GLY A 82 1.12 4.55 6.73
C GLY A 82 -0.37 4.33 6.41
N LEU A 83 -0.76 4.55 5.16
CA LEU A 83 -2.13 4.33 4.69
C LEU A 83 -2.53 2.86 4.79
N TYR A 84 -1.63 1.92 4.43
CA TYR A 84 -1.88 0.50 4.60
C TYR A 84 -2.23 0.17 6.06
N GLN A 85 -1.44 0.67 7.02
CA GLN A 85 -1.74 0.46 8.45
C GLN A 85 -3.08 1.06 8.88
N LEU A 86 -3.46 2.22 8.33
CA LEU A 86 -4.71 2.92 8.70
C LEU A 86 -5.97 2.26 8.14
N PHE A 87 -5.88 1.63 6.97
CA PHE A 87 -7.05 1.13 6.25
C PHE A 87 -7.20 -0.39 6.26
N PHE A 88 -6.10 -1.13 6.51
CA PHE A 88 -6.08 -2.60 6.39
C PHE A 88 -5.58 -3.32 7.65
N MET A 89 -5.08 -2.59 8.67
CA MET A 89 -4.53 -3.22 9.87
C MET A 89 -5.31 -2.80 11.13
N ASP A 90 -6.46 -3.41 11.37
CA ASP A 90 -7.35 -3.07 12.51
C ASP A 90 -6.68 -3.13 13.89
N LYS A 91 -5.65 -3.97 14.03
CA LYS A 91 -4.90 -4.12 15.29
C LYS A 91 -3.85 -3.02 15.51
N VAL A 92 -3.65 -2.13 14.52
CA VAL A 92 -2.71 -1.00 14.64
C VAL A 92 -3.49 0.26 14.98
N PRO A 93 -3.28 0.87 16.16
CA PRO A 93 -3.95 2.12 16.49
C PRO A 93 -3.59 3.22 15.47
N PRO A 94 -4.56 4.00 14.96
CA PRO A 94 -4.30 5.06 14.00
C PRO A 94 -3.24 6.08 14.45
N SER A 95 -3.24 6.42 15.73
CA SER A 95 -2.23 7.31 16.32
C SER A 95 -0.81 6.73 16.21
N ALA A 96 -0.66 5.41 16.43
CA ALA A 96 0.63 4.75 16.32
C ALA A 96 1.10 4.71 14.85
N ALA A 97 0.21 4.39 13.90
CA ALA A 97 0.54 4.41 12.48
C ALA A 97 1.03 5.79 12.01
N CYS A 98 0.28 6.86 12.36
CA CYS A 98 0.66 8.23 12.04
C CYS A 98 1.99 8.65 12.69
N ASN A 99 2.16 8.39 13.98
CA ASN A 99 3.37 8.79 14.70
C ASN A 99 4.64 8.11 14.16
N GLU A 100 4.57 6.81 13.89
CA GLU A 100 5.71 6.07 13.33
C GLU A 100 6.02 6.50 11.89
N ALA A 101 5.01 6.77 11.07
CA ALA A 101 5.21 7.33 9.73
C ALA A 101 5.91 8.69 9.78
N VAL A 102 5.51 9.58 10.69
CA VAL A 102 6.14 10.89 10.90
C VAL A 102 7.60 10.74 11.33
N LYS A 103 7.90 9.79 12.23
CA LYS A 103 9.29 9.52 12.64
C LYS A 103 10.15 9.06 11.47
N LEU A 104 9.65 8.16 10.63
CA LEU A 104 10.37 7.71 9.43
C LEU A 104 10.57 8.85 8.43
N ALA A 105 9.54 9.66 8.17
CA ALA A 105 9.65 10.81 7.28
C ALA A 105 10.67 11.86 7.77
N ARG A 106 10.74 12.08 9.08
CA ARG A 106 11.73 12.97 9.68
C ARG A 106 13.15 12.41 9.60
N ARG A 107 13.31 11.10 9.85
CA ARG A 107 14.62 10.44 9.89
C ARG A 107 15.25 10.26 8.51
N PHE A 108 14.47 9.86 7.52
CA PHE A 108 14.95 9.53 6.18
C PHE A 108 14.66 10.62 5.12
N GLY A 109 13.93 11.63 5.50
CA GLY A 109 13.63 12.81 4.71
C GLY A 109 13.98 14.08 5.46
N ASN A 110 12.97 14.92 5.71
CA ASN A 110 13.13 16.20 6.42
C ASN A 110 11.84 16.59 7.16
N GLU A 111 11.90 17.70 7.91
CA GLU A 111 10.75 18.17 8.70
C GLU A 111 9.55 18.58 7.83
N GLY A 112 9.79 19.15 6.65
CA GLY A 112 8.72 19.48 5.69
C GLY A 112 7.98 18.22 5.22
N MET A 113 8.71 17.14 4.91
CA MET A 113 8.14 15.83 4.57
C MET A 113 7.36 15.26 5.75
N ALA A 114 7.87 15.33 6.97
CA ALA A 114 7.18 14.84 8.16
C ALA A 114 5.85 15.57 8.40
N LYS A 115 5.80 16.90 8.23
CA LYS A 115 4.58 17.70 8.30
C LYS A 115 3.57 17.29 7.21
N PHE A 116 4.03 17.12 5.98
CA PHE A 116 3.19 16.69 4.85
C PHE A 116 2.59 15.30 5.07
N VAL A 117 3.42 14.32 5.46
CA VAL A 117 2.98 12.96 5.79
C VAL A 117 1.93 12.96 6.90
N ASN A 118 2.18 13.69 7.99
CA ASN A 118 1.22 13.82 9.10
C ASN A 118 -0.12 14.41 8.65
N ALA A 119 -0.07 15.49 7.85
CA ALA A 119 -1.26 16.14 7.34
C ALA A 119 -2.08 15.20 6.46
N LEU A 120 -1.44 14.49 5.51
CA LEU A 120 -2.12 13.59 4.59
C LEU A 120 -2.72 12.38 5.33
N LEU A 121 -1.98 11.72 6.21
CA LEU A 121 -2.49 10.57 6.98
C LEU A 121 -3.65 10.96 7.91
N ARG A 122 -3.57 12.10 8.60
CA ARG A 122 -4.68 12.57 9.41
C ARG A 122 -5.89 12.99 8.58
N ASN A 123 -5.65 13.57 7.40
CA ASN A 123 -6.71 13.94 6.48
C ASN A 123 -7.43 12.72 5.90
N SER A 124 -6.70 11.63 5.61
CA SER A 124 -7.32 10.38 5.13
C SER A 124 -8.32 9.80 6.14
N LEU A 125 -8.05 9.89 7.43
CA LEU A 125 -8.97 9.46 8.47
C LEU A 125 -10.22 10.35 8.57
N ARG A 126 -10.05 11.67 8.40
CA ARG A 126 -11.16 12.64 8.47
C ARG A 126 -12.08 12.61 7.26
N GLN A 127 -11.53 12.27 6.10
CA GLN A 127 -12.26 12.27 4.83
C GLN A 127 -12.55 10.87 4.30
N LYS A 128 -12.64 9.86 5.19
CA LYS A 128 -12.79 8.46 4.82
C LYS A 128 -13.95 8.22 3.84
N GLU A 129 -15.07 8.91 4.01
CA GLU A 129 -16.24 8.81 3.12
C GLU A 129 -15.94 9.30 1.68
N ARG A 130 -15.09 10.32 1.52
CA ARG A 130 -14.69 10.84 0.20
C ARG A 130 -13.66 9.94 -0.53
N LEU A 131 -13.11 8.98 0.18
CA LEU A 131 -12.14 8.01 -0.34
C LEU A 131 -12.82 6.70 -0.77
N ALA A 132 -14.16 6.70 -0.85
CA ALA A 132 -14.91 5.57 -1.35
C ALA A 132 -14.47 5.22 -2.77
N ILE A 133 -14.40 3.92 -3.04
CA ILE A 133 -14.13 3.40 -4.38
C ILE A 133 -15.33 3.79 -5.27
N PRO A 134 -15.12 4.34 -6.47
CA PRO A 134 -16.20 4.60 -7.41
C PRO A 134 -17.05 3.35 -7.63
N THR A 135 -18.33 3.53 -7.87
CA THR A 135 -19.21 2.38 -8.15
C THR A 135 -18.82 1.70 -9.46
N PHE A 136 -19.23 0.44 -9.62
CA PHE A 136 -18.96 -0.31 -10.85
C PHE A 136 -19.53 0.41 -12.08
N ASP A 137 -20.74 0.97 -11.96
CA ASP A 137 -21.41 1.69 -13.04
C ASP A 137 -20.72 2.99 -13.43
N GLU A 138 -20.10 3.68 -12.46
CA GLU A 138 -19.37 4.93 -12.74
C GLU A 138 -18.04 4.68 -13.44
N ASN A 139 -17.30 3.67 -12.98
CA ASN A 139 -15.99 3.32 -13.56
C ASN A 139 -15.64 1.87 -13.25
N PRO A 140 -16.05 0.90 -14.10
CA PRO A 140 -15.82 -0.51 -13.86
C PRO A 140 -14.34 -0.89 -13.75
N VAL A 141 -13.47 -0.27 -14.55
CA VAL A 141 -12.03 -0.53 -14.50
C VAL A 141 -11.44 -0.13 -13.16
N LEU A 142 -11.71 1.10 -12.73
CA LEU A 142 -11.18 1.62 -11.47
C LEU A 142 -11.79 0.87 -10.28
N HIS A 143 -13.11 0.59 -10.33
CA HIS A 143 -13.79 -0.19 -9.30
C HIS A 143 -13.12 -1.56 -9.10
N LEU A 144 -12.96 -2.33 -10.17
CA LEU A 144 -12.36 -3.67 -10.10
C LEU A 144 -10.89 -3.62 -9.70
N SER A 145 -10.13 -2.66 -10.25
CA SER A 145 -8.72 -2.49 -9.92
C SER A 145 -8.49 -2.20 -8.42
N LEU A 146 -9.31 -1.33 -7.84
CA LEU A 146 -9.19 -0.96 -6.43
C LEU A 146 -9.76 -2.03 -5.48
N THR A 147 -10.86 -2.67 -5.87
CA THR A 147 -11.52 -3.70 -5.05
C THR A 147 -10.70 -4.99 -4.97
N TRP A 148 -10.15 -5.42 -6.11
CA TRP A 148 -9.45 -6.71 -6.24
C TRP A 148 -7.93 -6.56 -6.34
N HIS A 149 -7.40 -5.36 -6.08
CA HIS A 149 -5.96 -5.08 -6.09
C HIS A 149 -5.23 -5.45 -7.39
N GLN A 150 -5.97 -5.46 -8.52
CA GLN A 150 -5.42 -5.75 -9.85
C GLN A 150 -4.95 -4.49 -10.56
N GLN A 151 -4.01 -4.62 -11.49
CA GLN A 151 -3.56 -3.48 -12.29
C GLN A 151 -4.66 -3.04 -13.26
N SER A 152 -4.90 -1.72 -13.40
CA SER A 152 -5.97 -1.18 -14.25
C SER A 152 -5.84 -1.64 -15.71
N TRP A 153 -4.61 -1.65 -16.26
CA TRP A 153 -4.38 -2.12 -17.63
C TRP A 153 -4.79 -3.59 -17.84
N LEU A 154 -4.64 -4.43 -16.81
CA LEU A 154 -5.03 -5.84 -16.87
C LEU A 154 -6.56 -5.97 -16.84
N ILE A 155 -7.22 -5.19 -15.99
CA ILE A 155 -8.69 -5.13 -15.96
C ILE A 155 -9.25 -4.64 -17.30
N GLU A 156 -8.68 -3.58 -17.87
CA GLU A 156 -9.07 -3.07 -19.21
C GLU A 156 -8.95 -4.16 -20.28
N LYS A 157 -7.84 -4.88 -20.27
CA LYS A 157 -7.61 -6.00 -21.18
C LYS A 157 -8.65 -7.10 -21.00
N TRP A 158 -8.91 -7.53 -19.76
CA TRP A 158 -9.89 -8.57 -19.48
C TRP A 158 -11.33 -8.15 -19.85
N ILE A 159 -11.72 -6.91 -19.59
CA ILE A 159 -13.02 -6.38 -20.01
C ILE A 159 -13.15 -6.42 -21.53
N THR A 160 -12.10 -6.04 -22.24
CA THR A 160 -12.09 -6.03 -23.71
C THR A 160 -12.17 -7.45 -24.31
N GLU A 161 -11.46 -8.41 -23.72
CA GLU A 161 -11.36 -9.77 -24.26
C GLU A 161 -12.54 -10.67 -23.80
N PHE A 162 -12.99 -10.52 -22.57
CA PHE A 162 -13.94 -11.45 -21.95
C PHE A 162 -15.27 -10.81 -21.52
N GLY A 163 -15.38 -9.49 -21.62
CA GLY A 163 -16.53 -8.74 -21.10
C GLY A 163 -16.51 -8.55 -19.58
N GLN A 164 -17.41 -7.71 -19.09
CA GLN A 164 -17.43 -7.30 -17.68
C GLN A 164 -17.72 -8.44 -16.70
N GLU A 165 -18.73 -9.29 -16.99
CA GLU A 165 -19.13 -10.38 -16.09
C GLU A 165 -18.03 -11.42 -15.87
N HIS A 166 -17.37 -11.84 -16.95
CA HIS A 166 -16.26 -12.78 -16.85
C HIS A 166 -15.05 -12.15 -16.15
N THR A 167 -14.81 -10.85 -16.35
CA THR A 167 -13.75 -10.13 -15.66
C THR A 167 -13.96 -10.09 -14.15
N VAL A 168 -15.20 -9.88 -13.68
CA VAL A 168 -15.53 -9.96 -12.24
C VAL A 168 -15.25 -11.36 -11.70
N THR A 169 -15.60 -12.39 -12.46
CA THR A 169 -15.34 -13.80 -12.07
C THR A 169 -13.85 -14.10 -11.99
N LEU A 170 -13.05 -13.62 -12.96
CA LEU A 170 -11.60 -13.73 -12.94
C LEU A 170 -10.98 -13.02 -11.72
N CYS A 171 -11.42 -11.78 -11.43
CA CYS A 171 -10.95 -11.04 -10.27
C CYS A 171 -11.20 -11.82 -8.96
N ARG A 172 -12.38 -12.38 -8.79
CA ARG A 172 -12.72 -13.21 -7.62
C ARG A 172 -11.84 -14.45 -7.53
N TYR A 173 -11.60 -15.12 -8.65
CA TYR A 173 -10.76 -16.32 -8.69
C TYR A 173 -9.32 -16.01 -8.24
N PHE A 174 -8.74 -14.93 -8.74
CA PHE A 174 -7.37 -14.54 -8.38
C PHE A 174 -7.21 -13.95 -6.97
N ASP A 175 -8.31 -13.55 -6.32
CA ASP A 175 -8.29 -13.10 -4.93
C ASP A 175 -8.41 -14.27 -3.93
N THR A 176 -8.80 -15.45 -4.39
CA THR A 176 -8.86 -16.64 -3.54
C THR A 176 -7.45 -17.15 -3.24
N ILE A 177 -7.23 -17.57 -1.98
CA ILE A 177 -5.98 -18.23 -1.60
C ILE A 177 -5.95 -19.59 -2.30
N PRO A 178 -4.92 -19.92 -3.11
CA PRO A 178 -4.84 -21.23 -3.74
C PRO A 178 -4.80 -22.33 -2.68
N GLU A 179 -5.58 -23.38 -2.88
CA GLU A 179 -5.42 -24.60 -2.08
C GLU A 179 -4.04 -25.18 -2.33
N LEU A 180 -3.30 -25.41 -1.25
CA LEU A 180 -2.01 -26.09 -1.33
C LEU A 180 -2.28 -27.56 -1.70
N CYS A 181 -1.83 -27.96 -2.89
CA CYS A 181 -1.82 -29.38 -3.31
C CYS A 181 -0.74 -30.15 -2.57
#